data_545e6dd7885e3bf1fa2161b8fd1ca542
#
_entry.id   545e6dd7885e3bf1fa2161b8fd1ca542
#
_cell.length_a   1.000
_cell.length_b   1.000
_cell.length_c   1.000
_cell.angle_alpha   90.00
_cell.angle_beta   90.00
_cell.angle_gamma   90.00
#
_symmetry.space_group_name_H-M   'P 1'
#
loop_
_entity.id
_entity.type
_entity.pdbx_description
1 polymer ?
#
loop_
_entity_poly.entity_id
_entity_poly.type
_entity_poly.pdbx_seq_one_letter_code
_entity_poly.pdbx_strand_id
1 'polypeptide(L)'
;MYRELTRRGLIRDTDLIETVFTVGESEYQRLKSITGGDWEAVLTTAGSALTERDAQRIAGFGRILADFLISPLDVPDEARETVLELGAMMNLWVATFDRLLDAGTNPDDIHSSYGVRAAFMRNSAVDRAYERLVPPARRAIYRLLSAHAHAIDDLPHTDARRHIRQDIDDCFSEMHQKGRELWYKPWSAEADKITSINAIAILGLPGWLATPNYGQSRYQDHIDWMEGVGWLFGLIDDTADLSEDATTESNNAVQTQLATNSDRVVIERIADKTERLFTELTEMTTHTDCELRPEDVFSGTINSWLTPDMA
;
A
#
# COMPACT_ATOMS: atom_id res chain seq x y z
N MET A 1 -14.58 -8.93 -16.29
CA MET A 1 -13.22 -8.95 -15.75
C MET A 1 -12.83 -10.34 -15.25
N TYR A 2 -13.36 -10.83 -14.13
CA TYR A 2 -13.01 -12.11 -13.49
C TYR A 2 -12.88 -13.29 -14.47
N ARG A 3 -13.92 -13.55 -15.31
CA ARG A 3 -13.90 -14.65 -16.29
C ARG A 3 -12.76 -14.56 -17.30
N GLU A 4 -12.40 -13.36 -17.74
CA GLU A 4 -11.31 -13.17 -18.71
C GLU A 4 -9.95 -13.42 -18.07
N LEU A 5 -9.73 -12.92 -16.86
CA LEU A 5 -8.49 -13.15 -16.11
C LEU A 5 -8.33 -14.64 -15.75
N THR A 6 -9.40 -15.32 -15.34
CA THR A 6 -9.41 -16.78 -15.10
C THR A 6 -9.09 -17.56 -16.37
N ARG A 7 -9.69 -17.18 -17.52
CA ARG A 7 -9.42 -17.82 -18.81
C ARG A 7 -7.95 -17.71 -19.23
N ARG A 8 -7.28 -16.62 -18.86
CA ARG A 8 -5.84 -16.39 -19.11
C ARG A 8 -4.93 -17.04 -18.05
N GLY A 9 -5.48 -17.65 -17.00
CA GLY A 9 -4.73 -18.26 -15.91
C GLY A 9 -4.06 -17.25 -14.96
N LEU A 10 -4.55 -16.00 -14.95
CA LEU A 10 -4.04 -14.89 -14.15
C LEU A 10 -4.70 -14.80 -12.77
N ILE A 11 -5.84 -15.49 -12.58
CA ILE A 11 -6.50 -15.67 -11.29
C ILE A 11 -6.37 -17.14 -10.90
N ARG A 12 -5.86 -17.39 -9.69
CA ARG A 12 -5.70 -18.71 -9.11
C ARG A 12 -6.26 -18.72 -7.70
N ASP A 13 -6.72 -19.88 -7.27
CA ASP A 13 -6.96 -20.13 -5.86
C ASP A 13 -5.62 -20.24 -5.14
N THR A 14 -5.44 -19.47 -4.06
CA THR A 14 -4.18 -19.37 -3.34
C THR A 14 -4.45 -19.30 -1.84
N ASP A 15 -3.44 -19.63 -1.04
CA ASP A 15 -3.50 -19.54 0.42
C ASP A 15 -3.28 -18.09 0.94
N LEU A 16 -3.38 -17.07 0.04
CA LEU A 16 -3.08 -15.68 0.37
C LEU A 16 -3.85 -15.20 1.60
N ILE A 17 -5.17 -15.40 1.60
CA ILE A 17 -6.02 -14.88 2.67
C ILE A 17 -5.71 -15.54 4.01
N GLU A 18 -5.49 -16.85 4.04
CA GLU A 18 -5.12 -17.59 5.26
C GLU A 18 -3.76 -17.11 5.77
N THR A 19 -2.78 -16.96 4.89
CA THR A 19 -1.44 -16.45 5.23
C THR A 19 -1.52 -15.02 5.76
N VAL A 20 -2.28 -14.13 5.10
CA VAL A 20 -2.49 -12.75 5.55
C VAL A 20 -3.04 -12.68 6.97
N PHE A 21 -4.02 -13.51 7.32
CA PHE A 21 -4.54 -13.54 8.69
C PHE A 21 -3.53 -14.10 9.68
N THR A 22 -2.78 -15.14 9.30
CA THR A 22 -1.80 -15.79 10.17
C THR A 22 -0.68 -14.82 10.56
N VAL A 23 -0.10 -14.12 9.59
CA VAL A 23 0.96 -13.13 9.86
C VAL A 23 0.41 -11.84 10.44
N GLY A 24 -0.81 -11.47 10.07
CA GLY A 24 -1.45 -10.21 10.44
C GLY A 24 -1.71 -10.06 11.94
N GLU A 25 -2.00 -11.15 12.65
CA GLU A 25 -2.21 -11.09 14.10
C GLU A 25 -0.93 -10.63 14.83
N SER A 26 0.22 -11.23 14.51
CA SER A 26 1.50 -10.86 15.13
C SER A 26 1.93 -9.45 14.77
N GLU A 27 1.81 -9.08 13.49
CA GLU A 27 2.12 -7.74 13.01
C GLU A 27 1.24 -6.68 13.70
N TYR A 28 -0.05 -6.92 13.77
CA TYR A 28 -0.97 -6.00 14.42
C TYR A 28 -0.63 -5.78 15.91
N GLN A 29 -0.28 -6.84 16.66
CA GLN A 29 0.12 -6.70 18.06
C GLN A 29 1.39 -5.88 18.20
N ARG A 30 2.35 -6.03 17.30
CA ARG A 30 3.55 -5.21 17.24
C ARG A 30 3.21 -3.74 16.96
N LEU A 31 2.40 -3.45 15.95
CA LEU A 31 1.98 -2.09 15.59
C LEU A 31 1.13 -1.44 16.70
N LYS A 32 0.28 -2.23 17.37
CA LYS A 32 -0.46 -1.77 18.55
C LYS A 32 0.48 -1.35 19.69
N SER A 33 1.63 -2.01 19.85
CA SER A 33 2.62 -1.62 20.84
C SER A 33 3.30 -0.28 20.51
N ILE A 34 3.53 0.01 19.23
CA ILE A 34 4.09 1.30 18.76
C ILE A 34 3.10 2.44 19.05
N THR A 35 1.83 2.25 18.79
CA THR A 35 0.79 3.27 18.98
C THR A 35 0.34 3.38 20.43
N GLY A 36 0.57 2.34 21.24
CA GLY A 36 0.11 2.27 22.62
C GLY A 36 -1.41 2.27 22.74
N GLY A 37 -1.92 2.68 23.89
CA GLY A 37 -3.38 2.76 24.13
C GLY A 37 -4.15 3.75 23.24
N ASP A 38 -3.44 4.57 22.47
CA ASP A 38 -4.05 5.55 21.57
C ASP A 38 -4.72 4.88 20.34
N TRP A 39 -4.36 3.63 20.00
CA TRP A 39 -4.98 2.88 18.91
C TRP A 39 -6.47 2.65 19.09
N GLU A 40 -6.93 2.45 20.32
CA GLU A 40 -8.35 2.30 20.63
C GLU A 40 -9.16 3.56 20.26
N ALA A 41 -8.52 4.73 20.28
CA ALA A 41 -9.17 5.96 19.82
C ALA A 41 -9.32 5.99 18.29
N VAL A 42 -8.41 5.36 17.54
CA VAL A 42 -8.53 5.20 16.08
C VAL A 42 -9.75 4.32 15.76
N LEU A 43 -9.83 3.13 16.37
CA LEU A 43 -10.94 2.20 16.17
C LEU A 43 -12.29 2.84 16.57
N THR A 44 -12.30 3.60 17.67
CA THR A 44 -13.51 4.32 18.12
C THR A 44 -13.94 5.38 17.12
N THR A 45 -12.99 6.13 16.54
CA THR A 45 -13.25 7.16 15.54
C THR A 45 -13.75 6.58 14.22
N ALA A 46 -13.15 5.49 13.78
CA ALA A 46 -13.51 4.79 12.55
C ALA A 46 -14.86 4.03 12.67
N GLY A 47 -15.24 3.63 13.88
CA GLY A 47 -16.48 2.87 14.12
C GLY A 47 -16.51 1.56 13.34
N SER A 48 -17.52 1.36 12.50
CA SER A 48 -17.65 0.15 11.68
C SER A 48 -16.76 0.15 10.43
N ALA A 49 -16.15 1.28 10.07
CA ALA A 49 -15.29 1.40 8.89
C ALA A 49 -13.92 0.71 9.08
N LEU A 50 -13.46 0.56 10.34
CA LEU A 50 -12.21 -0.12 10.66
C LEU A 50 -12.35 -0.90 11.98
N THR A 51 -12.43 -2.22 11.88
CA THR A 51 -12.41 -3.12 13.04
C THR A 51 -11.00 -3.59 13.38
N GLU A 52 -10.82 -4.18 14.56
CA GLU A 52 -9.54 -4.82 14.94
C GLU A 52 -9.15 -5.93 13.95
N ARG A 53 -10.13 -6.70 13.47
CA ARG A 53 -9.92 -7.76 12.48
C ARG A 53 -9.47 -7.19 11.12
N ASP A 54 -10.03 -6.06 10.71
CA ASP A 54 -9.59 -5.37 9.50
C ASP A 54 -8.16 -4.88 9.65
N ALA A 55 -7.81 -4.29 10.80
CA ALA A 55 -6.45 -3.84 11.07
C ALA A 55 -5.43 -4.98 11.05
N GLN A 56 -5.77 -6.17 11.58
CA GLN A 56 -4.95 -7.38 11.47
C GLN A 56 -4.76 -7.79 10.01
N ARG A 57 -5.85 -7.89 9.24
CA ARG A 57 -5.79 -8.22 7.81
C ARG A 57 -4.94 -7.21 7.03
N ILE A 58 -5.14 -5.92 7.26
CA ILE A 58 -4.41 -4.84 6.60
C ILE A 58 -2.90 -4.91 6.90
N ALA A 59 -2.52 -5.13 8.15
CA ALA A 59 -1.12 -5.26 8.53
C ALA A 59 -0.47 -6.50 7.88
N GLY A 60 -1.14 -7.66 7.93
CA GLY A 60 -0.67 -8.89 7.29
C GLY A 60 -0.54 -8.74 5.78
N PHE A 61 -1.51 -8.10 5.14
CA PHE A 61 -1.47 -7.85 3.70
C PHE A 61 -0.30 -6.95 3.30
N GLY A 62 -0.03 -5.89 4.08
CA GLY A 62 1.13 -5.02 3.85
C GLY A 62 2.46 -5.74 3.95
N ARG A 63 2.61 -6.67 4.91
CA ARG A 63 3.79 -7.54 5.02
C ARG A 63 3.97 -8.43 3.79
N ILE A 64 2.91 -9.12 3.39
CA ILE A 64 2.94 -10.04 2.23
C ILE A 64 3.19 -9.27 0.92
N LEU A 65 2.59 -8.08 0.75
CA LEU A 65 2.86 -7.23 -0.42
C LEU A 65 4.32 -6.75 -0.45
N ALA A 66 4.88 -6.34 0.68
CA ALA A 66 6.28 -5.94 0.74
C ALA A 66 7.19 -7.12 0.35
N ASP A 67 6.93 -8.32 0.87
CA ASP A 67 7.65 -9.55 0.53
C ASP A 67 7.59 -9.85 -0.99
N PHE A 68 6.41 -9.75 -1.56
CA PHE A 68 6.18 -9.89 -2.99
C PHE A 68 6.98 -8.85 -3.81
N LEU A 69 6.90 -7.57 -3.43
CA LEU A 69 7.54 -6.48 -4.18
C LEU A 69 9.06 -6.53 -4.11
N ILE A 70 9.65 -7.03 -3.02
CA ILE A 70 11.09 -7.17 -2.90
C ILE A 70 11.62 -8.52 -3.41
N SER A 71 10.76 -9.42 -3.85
CA SER A 71 11.16 -10.74 -4.34
C SER A 71 12.17 -10.73 -5.51
N PRO A 72 12.23 -9.69 -6.37
CA PRO A 72 13.29 -9.56 -7.36
C PRO A 72 14.64 -9.10 -6.79
N LEU A 73 14.72 -8.74 -5.49
CA LEU A 73 15.90 -8.12 -4.90
C LEU A 73 16.67 -9.08 -4.00
N ASP A 74 18.00 -8.91 -3.96
CA ASP A 74 18.87 -9.64 -3.02
C ASP A 74 18.91 -8.93 -1.66
N VAL A 75 17.77 -8.91 -0.95
CA VAL A 75 17.68 -8.32 0.38
C VAL A 75 18.25 -9.31 1.40
N PRO A 76 19.28 -8.95 2.20
CA PRO A 76 19.81 -9.83 3.23
C PRO A 76 18.76 -10.18 4.29
N ASP A 77 18.77 -11.42 4.81
CA ASP A 77 17.78 -11.91 5.79
C ASP A 77 17.64 -11.00 7.01
N GLU A 78 18.76 -10.46 7.52
CA GLU A 78 18.80 -9.55 8.66
C GLU A 78 18.10 -8.21 8.41
N ALA A 79 18.02 -7.76 7.15
CA ALA A 79 17.32 -6.54 6.75
C ALA A 79 15.90 -6.82 6.24
N ARG A 80 15.66 -8.04 5.73
CA ARG A 80 14.38 -8.45 5.15
C ARG A 80 13.25 -8.29 6.17
N GLU A 81 13.42 -8.77 7.39
CA GLU A 81 12.40 -8.66 8.42
C GLU A 81 11.99 -7.19 8.66
N THR A 82 12.97 -6.28 8.75
CA THR A 82 12.69 -4.84 8.88
C THR A 82 11.90 -4.30 7.68
N VAL A 83 12.23 -4.73 6.46
CA VAL A 83 11.49 -4.30 5.25
C VAL A 83 10.05 -4.80 5.27
N LEU A 84 9.81 -6.04 5.71
CA LEU A 84 8.46 -6.61 5.82
C LEU A 84 7.64 -5.88 6.91
N GLU A 85 8.26 -5.56 8.02
CA GLU A 85 7.65 -4.75 9.08
C GLU A 85 7.28 -3.35 8.63
N LEU A 86 8.13 -2.72 7.81
CA LEU A 86 7.84 -1.43 7.18
C LEU A 86 6.61 -1.53 6.26
N GLY A 87 6.49 -2.63 5.52
CA GLY A 87 5.32 -2.89 4.68
C GLY A 87 4.02 -3.00 5.48
N ALA A 88 4.03 -3.75 6.58
CA ALA A 88 2.87 -3.86 7.49
C ALA A 88 2.46 -2.49 8.06
N MET A 89 3.46 -1.70 8.51
CA MET A 89 3.28 -0.38 9.09
C MET A 89 2.67 0.61 8.10
N MET A 90 3.22 0.62 6.89
CA MET A 90 2.77 1.46 5.80
C MET A 90 1.34 1.17 5.40
N ASN A 91 1.03 -0.09 5.15
CA ASN A 91 -0.31 -0.47 4.69
C ASN A 91 -1.37 -0.17 5.75
N LEU A 92 -1.06 -0.39 7.03
CA LEU A 92 -1.96 -0.02 8.12
C LEU A 92 -2.17 1.50 8.18
N TRP A 93 -1.12 2.30 7.97
CA TRP A 93 -1.24 3.76 7.94
C TRP A 93 -2.15 4.24 6.80
N VAL A 94 -1.89 3.75 5.55
CA VAL A 94 -2.67 4.13 4.37
C VAL A 94 -4.14 3.75 4.50
N ALA A 95 -4.41 2.48 4.79
CA ALA A 95 -5.78 2.00 4.89
C ALA A 95 -6.54 2.63 6.07
N THR A 96 -5.85 2.95 7.18
CA THR A 96 -6.48 3.67 8.28
C THR A 96 -6.86 5.09 7.86
N PHE A 97 -5.98 5.78 7.12
CA PHE A 97 -6.26 7.11 6.60
C PHE A 97 -7.48 7.09 5.67
N ASP A 98 -7.51 6.17 4.74
CA ASP A 98 -8.58 5.96 3.78
C ASP A 98 -9.92 5.65 4.47
N ARG A 99 -9.96 4.66 5.35
CA ARG A 99 -11.15 4.28 6.12
C ARG A 99 -11.72 5.40 7.00
N LEU A 100 -10.85 6.25 7.55
CA LEU A 100 -11.30 7.41 8.31
C LEU A 100 -11.88 8.51 7.42
N LEU A 101 -11.33 8.69 6.21
CA LEU A 101 -11.91 9.58 5.20
C LEU A 101 -13.31 9.09 4.79
N ASP A 102 -13.46 7.82 4.47
CA ASP A 102 -14.73 7.20 4.10
C ASP A 102 -15.77 7.31 5.23
N ALA A 103 -15.33 7.22 6.49
CA ALA A 103 -16.16 7.48 7.66
C ALA A 103 -16.53 8.96 7.87
N GLY A 104 -16.12 9.85 6.97
CA GLY A 104 -16.44 11.29 7.00
C GLY A 104 -15.53 12.10 7.91
N THR A 105 -14.38 11.58 8.34
CA THR A 105 -13.43 12.34 9.16
C THR A 105 -12.63 13.30 8.28
N ASN A 106 -12.55 14.57 8.69
CA ASN A 106 -11.76 15.55 7.95
C ASN A 106 -10.27 15.14 7.91
N PRO A 107 -9.58 15.16 6.74
CA PRO A 107 -8.18 14.76 6.63
C PRO A 107 -7.25 15.52 7.59
N ASP A 108 -7.51 16.79 7.88
CA ASP A 108 -6.71 17.55 8.83
C ASP A 108 -6.89 17.08 10.29
N ASP A 109 -8.01 16.42 10.59
CA ASP A 109 -8.26 15.80 11.90
C ASP A 109 -7.61 14.42 12.02
N ILE A 110 -7.33 13.75 10.90
CA ILE A 110 -6.61 12.48 10.87
C ILE A 110 -5.09 12.75 10.93
N HIS A 111 -4.56 13.48 9.95
CA HIS A 111 -3.13 13.73 9.83
C HIS A 111 -2.84 15.02 9.06
N SER A 112 -2.26 16.00 9.71
CA SER A 112 -1.95 17.27 9.09
C SER A 112 -0.66 17.20 8.26
N SER A 113 -0.54 18.06 7.24
CA SER A 113 0.71 18.21 6.48
C SER A 113 1.91 18.58 7.36
N TYR A 114 1.68 19.27 8.47
CA TYR A 114 2.72 19.54 9.47
C TYR A 114 3.15 18.24 10.17
N GLY A 115 2.22 17.36 10.50
CA GLY A 115 2.52 16.06 11.11
C GLY A 115 3.34 15.17 10.19
N VAL A 116 2.99 15.07 8.90
CA VAL A 116 3.79 14.33 7.90
C VAL A 116 5.21 14.86 7.86
N ARG A 117 5.36 16.18 7.73
CA ARG A 117 6.68 16.81 7.70
C ARG A 117 7.45 16.58 9.01
N ALA A 118 6.79 16.66 10.17
CA ALA A 118 7.42 16.43 11.46
C ALA A 118 7.96 14.99 11.57
N ALA A 119 7.22 13.98 11.13
CA ALA A 119 7.67 12.59 11.09
C ALA A 119 8.93 12.43 10.24
N PHE A 120 8.98 13.06 9.06
CA PHE A 120 10.13 12.98 8.15
C PHE A 120 11.37 13.77 8.63
N MET A 121 11.23 14.64 9.62
CA MET A 121 12.38 15.25 10.28
C MET A 121 13.17 14.24 11.12
N ARG A 122 12.57 13.09 11.45
CA ARG A 122 13.20 11.99 12.23
C ARG A 122 13.91 12.51 13.49
N ASN A 123 13.22 13.37 14.22
CA ASN A 123 13.76 14.03 15.40
C ASN A 123 12.88 13.78 16.63
N SER A 124 13.36 12.94 17.54
CA SER A 124 12.62 12.55 18.74
C SER A 124 12.15 13.71 19.63
N ALA A 125 12.77 14.88 19.55
CA ALA A 125 12.29 16.05 20.27
C ALA A 125 11.08 16.68 19.58
N VAL A 126 11.08 16.68 18.22
CA VAL A 126 9.93 17.11 17.41
C VAL A 126 8.76 16.15 17.61
N ASP A 127 9.02 14.84 17.57
CA ASP A 127 8.01 13.80 17.79
C ASP A 127 7.30 14.01 19.12
N ARG A 128 8.07 14.13 20.22
CA ARG A 128 7.50 14.35 21.55
C ARG A 128 6.74 15.67 21.68
N ALA A 129 7.18 16.71 20.97
CA ALA A 129 6.49 17.99 20.97
C ALA A 129 5.15 17.90 20.23
N TYR A 130 5.14 17.27 19.05
CA TYR A 130 3.94 17.07 18.25
C TYR A 130 2.91 16.18 18.97
N GLU A 131 3.32 15.05 19.52
CA GLU A 131 2.46 14.12 20.24
C GLU A 131 1.71 14.75 21.40
N ARG A 132 2.29 15.76 22.07
CA ARG A 132 1.65 16.49 23.16
C ARG A 132 0.52 17.41 22.70
N LEU A 133 0.52 17.77 21.42
CA LEU A 133 -0.40 18.77 20.86
C LEU A 133 -1.61 18.15 20.18
N VAL A 134 -1.58 16.83 19.89
CA VAL A 134 -2.59 16.16 19.07
C VAL A 134 -3.46 15.18 19.87
N PRO A 135 -4.73 14.97 19.46
CA PRO A 135 -5.61 13.98 20.09
C PRO A 135 -5.06 12.54 19.97
N PRO A 136 -5.56 11.60 20.83
CA PRO A 136 -5.07 10.23 20.85
C PRO A 136 -5.11 9.51 19.49
N ALA A 137 -6.22 9.55 18.75
CA ALA A 137 -6.32 8.91 17.44
C ALA A 137 -5.27 9.45 16.45
N ARG A 138 -5.14 10.77 16.36
CA ARG A 138 -4.10 11.41 15.50
C ARG A 138 -2.69 11.05 15.97
N ARG A 139 -2.47 10.95 17.28
CA ARG A 139 -1.18 10.56 17.85
C ARG A 139 -0.80 9.13 17.49
N ALA A 140 -1.75 8.18 17.50
CA ALA A 140 -1.52 6.81 17.07
C ALA A 140 -1.08 6.75 15.59
N ILE A 141 -1.80 7.43 14.71
CA ILE A 141 -1.49 7.49 13.28
C ILE A 141 -0.10 8.15 13.04
N TYR A 142 0.18 9.23 13.76
CA TYR A 142 1.49 9.89 13.70
C TYR A 142 2.63 8.96 14.12
N ARG A 143 2.44 8.19 15.20
CA ARG A 143 3.44 7.25 15.68
C ARG A 143 3.77 6.16 14.67
N LEU A 144 2.78 5.65 13.93
CA LEU A 144 3.03 4.69 12.84
C LEU A 144 3.94 5.32 11.77
N LEU A 145 3.62 6.52 11.32
CA LEU A 145 4.41 7.21 10.30
C LEU A 145 5.82 7.58 10.81
N SER A 146 5.92 8.09 12.03
CA SER A 146 7.21 8.44 12.65
C SER A 146 8.09 7.19 12.85
N ALA A 147 7.50 6.09 13.33
CA ALA A 147 8.22 4.83 13.47
C ALA A 147 8.71 4.28 12.13
N HIS A 148 7.86 4.34 11.08
CA HIS A 148 8.26 3.98 9.73
C HIS A 148 9.43 4.84 9.24
N ALA A 149 9.34 6.16 9.38
CA ALA A 149 10.38 7.09 8.95
C ALA A 149 11.72 6.86 9.69
N HIS A 150 11.67 6.53 10.97
CA HIS A 150 12.88 6.17 11.74
C HIS A 150 13.46 4.82 11.31
N ALA A 151 12.63 3.80 11.13
CA ALA A 151 13.07 2.48 10.72
C ALA A 151 13.72 2.45 9.32
N ILE A 152 13.30 3.36 8.42
CA ILE A 152 13.98 3.59 7.14
C ILE A 152 15.44 4.04 7.35
N ASP A 153 15.71 4.85 8.38
CA ASP A 153 17.07 5.32 8.67
C ASP A 153 17.96 4.22 9.25
N ASP A 154 17.37 3.22 9.89
CA ASP A 154 18.09 2.09 10.47
C ASP A 154 18.46 1.02 9.42
N LEU A 155 17.87 1.08 8.20
CA LEU A 155 18.26 0.20 7.12
C LEU A 155 19.69 0.49 6.63
N PRO A 156 20.48 -0.54 6.31
CA PRO A 156 21.81 -0.38 5.76
C PRO A 156 21.77 0.38 4.44
N HIS A 157 22.24 1.61 4.41
CA HIS A 157 22.29 2.40 3.18
C HIS A 157 23.60 3.17 3.04
N THR A 158 23.99 3.46 1.80
CA THR A 158 25.13 4.29 1.44
C THR A 158 24.66 5.66 0.97
N ASP A 159 25.57 6.64 0.91
CA ASP A 159 25.27 7.96 0.33
C ASP A 159 24.72 7.85 -1.11
N ALA A 160 25.13 6.83 -1.88
CA ALA A 160 24.63 6.56 -3.23
C ALA A 160 23.12 6.24 -3.28
N ARG A 161 22.54 5.86 -2.14
CA ARG A 161 21.10 5.50 -2.02
C ARG A 161 20.26 6.56 -1.31
N ARG A 162 20.85 7.71 -1.01
CA ARG A 162 20.13 8.81 -0.34
C ARG A 162 18.89 9.26 -1.15
N HIS A 163 18.95 9.19 -2.47
CA HIS A 163 17.81 9.50 -3.34
C HIS A 163 16.62 8.55 -3.11
N ILE A 164 16.86 7.24 -2.91
CA ILE A 164 15.78 6.26 -2.66
C ILE A 164 15.00 6.63 -1.40
N ARG A 165 15.69 7.04 -0.35
CA ARG A 165 15.04 7.53 0.87
C ARG A 165 14.19 8.78 0.60
N GLN A 166 14.70 9.70 -0.22
CA GLN A 166 13.96 10.88 -0.61
C GLN A 166 12.73 10.49 -1.44
N ASP A 167 12.86 9.53 -2.36
CA ASP A 167 11.75 9.01 -3.16
C ASP A 167 10.63 8.43 -2.26
N ILE A 168 10.99 7.70 -1.18
CA ILE A 168 10.01 7.21 -0.19
C ILE A 168 9.28 8.38 0.48
N ASP A 169 10.01 9.39 0.97
CA ASP A 169 9.44 10.56 1.64
C ASP A 169 8.53 11.36 0.67
N ASP A 170 8.94 11.49 -0.59
CA ASP A 170 8.18 12.18 -1.63
C ASP A 170 6.89 11.42 -2.00
N CYS A 171 6.96 10.09 -2.16
CA CYS A 171 5.78 9.25 -2.38
C CYS A 171 4.74 9.39 -1.25
N PHE A 172 5.17 9.39 0.02
CA PHE A 172 4.28 9.63 1.15
C PHE A 172 3.64 11.02 1.11
N SER A 173 4.46 12.04 0.83
CA SER A 173 4.00 13.43 0.80
C SER A 173 2.98 13.64 -0.30
N GLU A 174 3.24 13.08 -1.48
CA GLU A 174 2.33 13.17 -2.62
C GLU A 174 1.03 12.42 -2.38
N MET A 175 1.10 11.18 -1.89
CA MET A 175 -0.08 10.39 -1.56
C MET A 175 -0.96 11.08 -0.51
N HIS A 176 -0.36 11.62 0.55
CA HIS A 176 -1.08 12.37 1.57
C HIS A 176 -1.73 13.64 0.99
N GLN A 177 -1.00 14.38 0.14
CA GLN A 177 -1.54 15.57 -0.50
C GLN A 177 -2.71 15.23 -1.41
N LYS A 178 -2.61 14.17 -2.19
CA LYS A 178 -3.68 13.70 -3.08
C LYS A 178 -4.91 13.23 -2.33
N GLY A 179 -4.76 12.44 -1.28
CA GLY A 179 -5.87 12.05 -0.41
C GLY A 179 -6.63 13.26 0.16
N ARG A 180 -5.90 14.32 0.52
CA ARG A 180 -6.53 15.58 0.95
C ARG A 180 -7.23 16.34 -0.19
N GLU A 181 -6.63 16.41 -1.37
CA GLU A 181 -7.23 17.06 -2.52
C GLU A 181 -8.55 16.40 -2.93
N LEU A 182 -8.60 15.08 -2.87
CA LEU A 182 -9.80 14.28 -3.13
C LEU A 182 -10.97 14.62 -2.21
N TRP A 183 -10.70 14.90 -0.97
CA TRP A 183 -11.71 15.33 0.00
C TRP A 183 -12.36 16.67 -0.38
N TYR A 184 -11.59 17.59 -0.98
CA TYR A 184 -12.06 18.96 -1.24
C TYR A 184 -12.52 19.22 -2.67
N LYS A 185 -12.23 18.33 -3.62
CA LYS A 185 -12.51 18.58 -5.05
C LYS A 185 -13.04 17.34 -5.75
N PRO A 186 -14.18 17.43 -6.47
CA PRO A 186 -14.57 16.36 -7.37
C PRO A 186 -13.53 16.22 -8.49
N TRP A 187 -13.19 15.03 -8.83
CA TRP A 187 -12.08 14.62 -9.68
C TRP A 187 -12.44 14.43 -11.14
N SER A 188 -11.40 14.45 -12.01
CA SER A 188 -11.46 13.79 -13.30
C SER A 188 -10.72 12.45 -13.21
N ALA A 189 -11.43 11.38 -13.42
CA ALA A 189 -11.02 10.02 -13.12
C ALA A 189 -9.85 9.43 -13.91
N GLU A 190 -9.40 10.09 -14.97
CA GLU A 190 -8.24 9.65 -15.73
C GLU A 190 -6.91 9.91 -15.01
N ALA A 191 -6.98 10.77 -14.03
CA ALA A 191 -5.78 11.38 -13.54
C ALA A 191 -5.07 10.54 -12.52
N ASP A 192 -5.72 9.57 -11.81
CA ASP A 192 -4.88 9.28 -10.69
C ASP A 192 -5.13 7.97 -9.94
N LYS A 193 -4.40 7.01 -10.36
CA LYS A 193 -3.96 5.94 -9.50
C LYS A 193 -2.66 6.31 -8.74
N ILE A 194 -2.36 7.59 -8.62
CA ILE A 194 -1.11 8.04 -7.98
C ILE A 194 -1.04 7.62 -6.52
N THR A 195 -2.18 7.54 -5.82
CA THR A 195 -2.23 7.01 -4.45
C THR A 195 -1.88 5.54 -4.41
N SER A 196 -2.44 4.72 -5.31
CA SER A 196 -2.14 3.28 -5.42
C SER A 196 -0.71 3.05 -5.91
N ILE A 197 -0.25 3.83 -6.88
CA ILE A 197 1.13 3.78 -7.40
C ILE A 197 2.12 4.09 -6.26
N ASN A 198 1.92 5.19 -5.55
CA ASN A 198 2.80 5.58 -4.44
C ASN A 198 2.72 4.60 -3.27
N ALA A 199 1.54 4.04 -2.97
CA ALA A 199 1.41 3.02 -1.94
C ALA A 199 2.27 1.78 -2.26
N ILE A 200 2.22 1.28 -3.49
CA ILE A 200 3.06 0.16 -3.93
C ILE A 200 4.55 0.54 -3.95
N ALA A 201 4.91 1.72 -4.42
CA ALA A 201 6.30 2.17 -4.41
C ALA A 201 6.88 2.21 -2.99
N ILE A 202 6.16 2.77 -2.02
CA ILE A 202 6.61 2.85 -0.62
C ILE A 202 6.80 1.45 0.00
N LEU A 203 6.01 0.45 -0.40
CA LEU A 203 6.16 -0.93 0.07
C LEU A 203 7.43 -1.61 -0.48
N GLY A 204 7.82 -1.33 -1.72
CA GLY A 204 8.96 -1.98 -2.38
C GLY A 204 10.29 -1.23 -2.26
N LEU A 205 10.28 0.10 -2.19
CA LEU A 205 11.49 0.94 -2.14
C LEU A 205 12.44 0.65 -0.96
N PRO A 206 11.96 0.32 0.26
CA PRO A 206 12.85 -0.04 1.37
C PRO A 206 13.78 -1.22 1.05
N GLY A 207 13.34 -2.18 0.22
CA GLY A 207 14.17 -3.28 -0.24
C GLY A 207 15.43 -2.81 -0.99
N TRP A 208 15.33 -1.73 -1.76
CA TRP A 208 16.48 -1.14 -2.45
C TRP A 208 17.49 -0.47 -1.52
N LEU A 209 17.05 0.05 -0.38
CA LEU A 209 17.98 0.55 0.64
C LEU A 209 18.82 -0.58 1.22
N ALA A 210 18.19 -1.73 1.45
CA ALA A 210 18.83 -2.89 2.05
C ALA A 210 19.64 -3.76 1.05
N THR A 211 19.33 -3.70 -0.24
CA THR A 211 20.00 -4.53 -1.27
C THR A 211 21.47 -4.16 -1.43
N PRO A 212 22.45 -5.08 -1.32
CA PRO A 212 23.86 -4.75 -1.41
C PRO A 212 24.30 -4.33 -2.83
N ASN A 213 23.73 -4.93 -3.86
CA ASN A 213 24.08 -4.75 -5.27
C ASN A 213 23.11 -3.78 -5.95
N TYR A 214 23.29 -2.47 -5.72
CA TYR A 214 22.53 -1.45 -6.42
C TYR A 214 23.03 -1.28 -7.86
N GLY A 215 22.11 -1.38 -8.83
CA GLY A 215 22.33 -1.04 -10.23
C GLY A 215 21.24 -0.09 -10.72
N GLN A 216 21.62 1.08 -11.23
CA GLN A 216 20.66 2.13 -11.61
C GLN A 216 19.65 1.67 -12.66
N SER A 217 20.05 0.88 -13.66
CA SER A 217 19.12 0.34 -14.67
C SER A 217 18.11 -0.60 -14.03
N ARG A 218 18.59 -1.56 -13.23
CA ARG A 218 17.73 -2.52 -12.52
C ARG A 218 16.76 -1.82 -11.54
N TYR A 219 17.23 -0.75 -10.91
CA TYR A 219 16.38 0.09 -10.07
C TYR A 219 15.24 0.71 -10.88
N GLN A 220 15.53 1.33 -12.01
CA GLN A 220 14.52 1.96 -12.86
C GLN A 220 13.53 0.93 -13.41
N ASP A 221 14.00 -0.19 -13.93
CA ASP A 221 13.15 -1.27 -14.44
C ASP A 221 12.18 -1.77 -13.36
N HIS A 222 12.66 -1.89 -12.11
CA HIS A 222 11.82 -2.32 -10.99
C HIS A 222 10.81 -1.23 -10.55
N ILE A 223 11.20 0.04 -10.57
CA ILE A 223 10.29 1.17 -10.32
C ILE A 223 9.16 1.17 -11.36
N ASP A 224 9.49 1.09 -12.64
CA ASP A 224 8.52 1.09 -13.74
C ASP A 224 7.53 -0.09 -13.61
N TRP A 225 8.03 -1.25 -13.15
CA TRP A 225 7.19 -2.40 -12.87
C TRP A 225 6.28 -2.16 -11.66
N MET A 226 6.79 -1.63 -10.54
CA MET A 226 5.99 -1.30 -9.35
C MET A 226 4.91 -0.27 -9.65
N GLU A 227 5.21 0.77 -10.44
CA GLU A 227 4.21 1.73 -10.91
C GLU A 227 3.11 1.03 -11.70
N GLY A 228 3.50 0.09 -12.57
CA GLY A 228 2.55 -0.74 -13.32
C GLY A 228 1.65 -1.58 -12.42
N VAL A 229 2.20 -2.18 -11.37
CA VAL A 229 1.44 -2.97 -10.38
C VAL A 229 0.50 -2.06 -9.59
N GLY A 230 0.96 -0.91 -9.11
CA GLY A 230 0.14 0.04 -8.38
C GLY A 230 -1.03 0.57 -9.23
N TRP A 231 -0.76 0.90 -10.47
CA TRP A 231 -1.81 1.30 -11.41
C TRP A 231 -2.83 0.18 -11.65
N LEU A 232 -2.36 -1.06 -11.86
CA LEU A 232 -3.24 -2.22 -12.06
C LEU A 232 -4.09 -2.49 -10.83
N PHE A 233 -3.49 -2.54 -9.64
CA PHE A 233 -4.21 -2.81 -8.41
C PHE A 233 -5.27 -1.75 -8.14
N GLY A 234 -4.97 -0.47 -8.39
CA GLY A 234 -5.96 0.58 -8.30
C GLY A 234 -7.11 0.45 -9.32
N LEU A 235 -6.90 -0.12 -10.52
CA LEU A 235 -7.98 -0.41 -11.46
C LEU A 235 -8.81 -1.64 -11.07
N ILE A 236 -8.18 -2.64 -10.45
CA ILE A 236 -8.91 -3.83 -9.96
C ILE A 236 -9.83 -3.42 -8.80
N ASP A 237 -9.34 -2.58 -7.89
CA ASP A 237 -10.11 -1.97 -6.81
C ASP A 237 -11.31 -1.19 -7.36
N ASP A 238 -11.10 -0.25 -8.29
CA ASP A 238 -12.18 0.45 -8.99
C ASP A 238 -13.18 -0.49 -9.70
N THR A 239 -12.73 -1.68 -10.11
CA THR A 239 -13.62 -2.67 -10.73
C THR A 239 -14.48 -3.37 -9.68
N ALA A 240 -13.93 -3.61 -8.50
CA ALA A 240 -14.67 -4.19 -7.37
C ALA A 240 -15.75 -3.24 -6.88
N ASP A 241 -15.42 -1.96 -6.77
CA ASP A 241 -16.30 -0.92 -6.20
C ASP A 241 -17.22 -0.25 -7.23
N LEU A 242 -17.18 -0.67 -8.51
CA LEU A 242 -17.88 -0.03 -9.62
C LEU A 242 -19.38 0.24 -9.35
N SER A 243 -20.07 -0.67 -8.67
CA SER A 243 -21.50 -0.53 -8.38
C SER A 243 -21.77 0.43 -7.22
N GLU A 244 -20.91 0.49 -6.25
CA GLU A 244 -20.99 1.38 -5.10
C GLU A 244 -20.66 2.80 -5.51
N ASP A 245 -19.57 3.00 -6.22
CA ASP A 245 -19.11 4.29 -6.74
C ASP A 245 -20.14 4.93 -7.69
N ALA A 246 -20.85 4.14 -8.49
CA ALA A 246 -21.91 4.63 -9.34
C ALA A 246 -23.09 5.21 -8.55
N THR A 247 -23.33 4.76 -7.31
CA THR A 247 -24.40 5.26 -6.43
C THR A 247 -23.98 6.43 -5.56
N THR A 248 -22.69 6.53 -5.22
CA THR A 248 -22.14 7.57 -4.35
C THR A 248 -21.56 8.76 -5.14
N GLU A 249 -21.61 8.71 -6.48
CA GLU A 249 -20.94 9.69 -7.35
C GLU A 249 -19.44 9.79 -7.09
N SER A 250 -18.84 8.71 -6.60
CA SER A 250 -17.40 8.61 -6.34
C SER A 250 -16.62 8.48 -7.65
N ASN A 251 -15.36 8.89 -7.62
CA ASN A 251 -14.51 8.84 -8.81
C ASN A 251 -13.96 7.42 -9.03
N ASN A 252 -14.22 6.88 -10.22
CA ASN A 252 -13.82 5.55 -10.60
C ASN A 252 -13.25 5.57 -12.03
N ALA A 253 -11.97 5.22 -12.18
CA ALA A 253 -11.29 5.26 -13.48
C ALA A 253 -11.86 4.23 -14.46
N VAL A 254 -12.33 3.08 -13.98
CA VAL A 254 -12.97 2.06 -14.82
C VAL A 254 -14.31 2.58 -15.33
N GLN A 255 -15.13 3.21 -14.50
CA GLN A 255 -16.38 3.84 -14.91
C GLN A 255 -16.16 4.89 -16.01
N THR A 256 -15.13 5.74 -15.87
CA THR A 256 -14.76 6.74 -16.88
C THR A 256 -14.36 6.08 -18.21
N GLN A 257 -13.60 4.99 -18.17
CA GLN A 257 -13.24 4.26 -19.38
C GLN A 257 -14.47 3.62 -20.06
N LEU A 258 -15.42 3.09 -19.27
CA LEU A 258 -16.67 2.50 -19.76
C LEU A 258 -17.60 3.54 -20.40
N ALA A 259 -17.51 4.81 -19.99
CA ALA A 259 -18.27 5.90 -20.61
C ALA A 259 -17.87 6.18 -22.08
N THR A 260 -16.65 5.81 -22.48
CA THR A 260 -16.08 6.10 -23.81
C THR A 260 -15.72 4.87 -24.62
N ASN A 261 -15.67 3.68 -23.99
CA ASN A 261 -15.29 2.41 -24.61
C ASN A 261 -16.33 1.34 -24.30
N SER A 262 -16.37 0.28 -25.10
CA SER A 262 -17.16 -0.90 -24.74
C SER A 262 -16.52 -1.68 -23.59
N ASP A 263 -17.34 -2.37 -22.79
CA ASP A 263 -16.88 -3.23 -21.67
C ASP A 263 -15.79 -4.20 -22.14
N ARG A 264 -15.94 -4.76 -23.32
CA ARG A 264 -14.97 -5.68 -23.90
C ARG A 264 -13.59 -5.05 -24.04
N VAL A 265 -13.52 -3.82 -24.57
CA VAL A 265 -12.24 -3.10 -24.76
C VAL A 265 -11.58 -2.80 -23.43
N VAL A 266 -12.35 -2.39 -22.41
CA VAL A 266 -11.83 -2.10 -21.08
C VAL A 266 -11.29 -3.38 -20.43
N ILE A 267 -12.07 -4.48 -20.48
CA ILE A 267 -11.68 -5.78 -19.93
C ILE A 267 -10.41 -6.33 -20.61
N GLU A 268 -10.34 -6.29 -21.94
CA GLU A 268 -9.17 -6.75 -22.70
C GLU A 268 -7.93 -5.92 -22.32
N ARG A 269 -8.03 -4.59 -22.22
CA ARG A 269 -6.92 -3.71 -21.83
C ARG A 269 -6.36 -4.01 -20.45
N ILE A 270 -7.23 -4.21 -19.47
CA ILE A 270 -6.81 -4.56 -18.10
C ILE A 270 -6.18 -5.95 -18.10
N ALA A 271 -6.77 -6.92 -18.79
CA ALA A 271 -6.24 -8.27 -18.87
C ALA A 271 -4.87 -8.34 -19.58
N ASP A 272 -4.67 -7.57 -20.64
CA ASP A 272 -3.37 -7.46 -21.34
C ASP A 272 -2.29 -6.86 -20.43
N LYS A 273 -2.65 -5.82 -19.66
CA LYS A 273 -1.73 -5.22 -18.68
C LYS A 273 -1.38 -6.21 -17.57
N THR A 274 -2.38 -6.93 -17.05
CA THR A 274 -2.19 -7.95 -16.01
C THR A 274 -1.24 -9.05 -16.48
N GLU A 275 -1.47 -9.57 -17.69
CA GLU A 275 -0.64 -10.63 -18.29
C GLU A 275 0.81 -10.18 -18.48
N ARG A 276 1.00 -8.94 -18.95
CA ARG A 276 2.35 -8.37 -19.10
C ARG A 276 3.07 -8.26 -17.78
N LEU A 277 2.45 -7.66 -16.76
CA LEU A 277 3.06 -7.50 -15.44
C LEU A 277 3.36 -8.84 -14.75
N PHE A 278 2.49 -9.84 -14.95
CA PHE A 278 2.72 -11.19 -14.47
C PHE A 278 3.93 -11.86 -15.17
N THR A 279 4.10 -11.63 -16.47
CA THR A 279 5.25 -12.12 -17.22
C THR A 279 6.53 -11.46 -16.75
N GLU A 280 6.54 -10.13 -16.63
CA GLU A 280 7.67 -9.35 -16.12
C GLU A 280 8.07 -9.81 -14.71
N LEU A 281 7.11 -10.08 -13.82
CA LEU A 281 7.35 -10.64 -12.50
C LEU A 281 8.10 -11.97 -12.57
N THR A 282 7.61 -12.90 -13.41
CA THR A 282 8.19 -14.24 -13.55
C THR A 282 9.64 -14.18 -14.07
N GLU A 283 9.94 -13.19 -14.92
CA GLU A 283 11.28 -12.96 -15.45
C GLU A 283 12.24 -12.31 -14.43
N MET A 284 11.72 -11.46 -13.57
CA MET A 284 12.51 -10.72 -12.57
C MET A 284 12.77 -11.53 -11.29
N THR A 285 11.85 -12.42 -10.92
CA THR A 285 11.93 -13.13 -9.63
C THR A 285 13.08 -14.12 -9.63
N THR A 286 14.05 -13.90 -8.76
CA THR A 286 15.23 -14.73 -8.57
C THR A 286 15.23 -15.49 -7.25
N HIS A 287 14.38 -15.08 -6.29
CA HIS A 287 14.32 -15.66 -4.94
C HIS A 287 13.10 -16.55 -4.74
N THR A 288 13.36 -17.68 -4.04
CA THR A 288 12.34 -18.69 -3.69
C THR A 288 11.92 -18.64 -2.23
N ASP A 289 12.56 -17.82 -1.41
CA ASP A 289 12.39 -17.78 0.05
C ASP A 289 11.35 -16.74 0.52
N CYS A 290 10.30 -16.54 -0.28
CA CYS A 290 9.16 -15.71 0.09
C CYS A 290 8.15 -16.51 0.92
N GLU A 291 7.38 -15.86 1.80
CA GLU A 291 6.29 -16.48 2.58
C GLU A 291 5.26 -17.15 1.65
N LEU A 292 4.98 -16.51 0.52
CA LEU A 292 4.20 -17.07 -0.60
C LEU A 292 4.96 -16.84 -1.90
N ARG A 293 4.73 -17.70 -2.89
CA ARG A 293 5.29 -17.46 -4.22
C ARG A 293 4.78 -16.12 -4.79
N PRO A 294 5.63 -15.29 -5.37
CA PRO A 294 5.23 -13.97 -5.88
C PRO A 294 4.04 -14.03 -6.86
N GLU A 295 3.96 -15.08 -7.68
CA GLU A 295 2.86 -15.29 -8.61
C GLU A 295 1.52 -15.59 -7.89
N ASP A 296 1.59 -16.26 -6.74
CA ASP A 296 0.41 -16.57 -5.93
C ASP A 296 -0.06 -15.30 -5.20
N VAL A 297 0.84 -14.44 -4.73
CA VAL A 297 0.50 -13.14 -4.15
C VAL A 297 -0.17 -12.25 -5.20
N PHE A 298 0.43 -12.14 -6.39
CA PHE A 298 -0.12 -11.34 -7.48
C PHE A 298 -1.54 -11.80 -7.87
N SER A 299 -1.68 -13.10 -8.17
CA SER A 299 -2.95 -13.70 -8.57
C SER A 299 -3.99 -13.67 -7.45
N GLY A 300 -3.58 -13.95 -6.23
CA GLY A 300 -4.45 -13.96 -5.05
C GLY A 300 -4.96 -12.57 -4.68
N THR A 301 -4.13 -11.54 -4.82
CA THR A 301 -4.54 -10.15 -4.60
C THR A 301 -5.65 -9.75 -5.58
N ILE A 302 -5.48 -10.00 -6.87
CA ILE A 302 -6.50 -9.72 -7.88
C ILE A 302 -7.78 -10.53 -7.58
N ASN A 303 -7.64 -11.81 -7.22
CA ASN A 303 -8.76 -12.67 -6.90
C ASN A 303 -9.54 -12.16 -5.68
N SER A 304 -8.86 -11.73 -4.62
CA SER A 304 -9.49 -11.26 -3.39
C SER A 304 -10.38 -10.03 -3.59
N TRP A 305 -9.99 -9.13 -4.49
CA TRP A 305 -10.79 -7.94 -4.81
C TRP A 305 -11.96 -8.23 -5.76
N LEU A 306 -11.80 -9.18 -6.69
CA LEU A 306 -12.85 -9.49 -7.66
C LEU A 306 -13.88 -10.54 -7.19
N THR A 307 -13.69 -11.11 -6.01
CA THR A 307 -14.57 -12.12 -5.42
C THR A 307 -15.17 -11.60 -4.10
N PRO A 308 -16.41 -11.09 -4.10
CA PRO A 308 -17.02 -10.41 -2.95
C PRO A 308 -17.10 -11.24 -1.66
N ASP A 309 -17.08 -12.56 -1.76
CA ASP A 309 -17.17 -13.45 -0.59
C ASP A 309 -15.81 -13.59 0.17
N MET A 310 -14.76 -12.94 -0.31
CA MET A 310 -13.41 -12.97 0.30
C MET A 310 -12.95 -11.60 0.83
N ALA A 311 -13.77 -10.58 0.71
CA ALA A 311 -13.49 -9.22 1.19
C ALA A 311 -13.76 -9.05 2.70
#